data_ff9ccb3819fe02bef170317beaf09ada
#
_entry.id   ff9ccb3819fe02bef170317beaf09ada
#
_cell.length_a   1.000
_cell.length_b   1.000
_cell.length_c   1.000
_cell.angle_alpha   90.00
_cell.angle_beta   90.00
_cell.angle_gamma   90.00
#
_symmetry.space_group_name_H-M   'P 1'
#
loop_
_entity.id
_entity.type
_entity.pdbx_description
1 polymer ?
#
loop_
_entity_poly.entity_id
_entity_poly.type
_entity_poly.pdbx_seq_one_letter_code
_entity_poly.pdbx_strand_id
1 'polypeptide(L)'
;RRQRQMCIRDRAWARQKDYENCRYVGCTMWDTNWNIVYPREDLEKTLYVPFEDGEFPIPAGYDRILRHTYGDYMTPPPPEQRIGQHFYTVWPKEQGPSEEHKEGAIS
;
A
#
# COMPACT_ATOMS: atom_id res chain seq x y z
N ARG A 1 9.46 -23.64 -2.93
CA ARG A 1 8.45 -24.52 -2.26
C ARG A 1 7.85 -23.87 -1.01
N ARG A 2 8.66 -23.32 -0.09
CA ARG A 2 8.20 -22.76 1.19
C ARG A 2 7.22 -21.58 1.01
N GLN A 3 7.54 -20.63 0.14
CA GLN A 3 6.71 -19.45 -0.14
C GLN A 3 5.36 -19.82 -0.77
N ARG A 4 5.33 -20.80 -1.67
CA ARG A 4 4.09 -21.30 -2.27
C ARG A 4 3.15 -21.97 -1.25
N GLN A 5 3.70 -22.67 -0.27
CA GLN A 5 2.92 -23.30 0.81
C GLN A 5 2.32 -22.24 1.75
N MET A 6 3.04 -21.15 2.04
CA MET A 6 2.52 -20.03 2.83
C MET A 6 1.33 -19.37 2.13
N CYS A 7 1.44 -19.05 0.85
CA CYS A 7 0.34 -18.47 0.07
C CYS A 7 -0.92 -19.37 0.03
N ILE A 8 -0.74 -20.68 -0.03
CA ILE A 8 -1.86 -21.65 0.00
C ILE A 8 -2.55 -21.64 1.37
N ARG A 9 -1.79 -21.61 2.46
CA ARG A 9 -2.32 -21.54 3.83
C ARG A 9 -3.05 -20.23 4.07
N ASP A 10 -2.48 -19.10 3.66
CA ASP A 10 -3.08 -17.78 3.82
C ASP A 10 -4.40 -17.66 3.05
N ARG A 11 -4.42 -18.18 1.84
CA ARG A 11 -5.64 -18.24 1.02
C ARG A 11 -6.72 -19.14 1.63
N ALA A 12 -6.33 -20.30 2.18
CA ALA A 12 -7.26 -21.18 2.87
C ALA A 12 -7.81 -20.55 4.14
N TRP A 13 -6.98 -19.85 4.91
CA TRP A 13 -7.40 -19.10 6.09
C TRP A 13 -8.35 -17.95 5.74
N ALA A 14 -8.02 -17.17 4.72
CA ALA A 14 -8.84 -16.05 4.27
C ALA A 14 -10.24 -16.48 3.80
N ARG A 15 -10.36 -17.70 3.25
CA ARG A 15 -11.64 -18.28 2.80
C ARG A 15 -12.55 -18.81 3.92
N GLN A 16 -12.06 -18.90 5.14
CA GLN A 16 -12.88 -19.42 6.27
C GLN A 16 -13.98 -18.44 6.69
N LYS A 17 -13.89 -17.21 6.29
CA LYS A 17 -14.89 -16.17 6.58
C LYS A 17 -15.62 -15.76 5.31
N ASP A 18 -16.91 -15.63 5.44
CA ASP A 18 -17.78 -15.14 4.37
C ASP A 18 -17.74 -13.61 4.33
N TYR A 19 -17.44 -13.07 3.16
CA TYR A 19 -17.42 -11.62 2.94
C TYR A 19 -18.77 -10.96 3.27
N GLU A 20 -19.88 -11.59 2.88
CA GLU A 20 -21.22 -11.03 3.08
C GLU A 20 -21.58 -10.82 4.57
N ASN A 21 -21.03 -11.65 5.43
CA ASN A 21 -21.27 -11.61 6.88
C ASN A 21 -20.14 -10.96 7.67
N CYS A 22 -19.07 -10.49 7.02
CA CYS A 22 -17.96 -9.85 7.72
C CYS A 22 -18.25 -8.35 7.97
N ARG A 23 -17.78 -7.85 9.08
CA ARG A 23 -17.83 -6.43 9.44
C ARG A 23 -16.59 -5.67 9.00
N TYR A 24 -15.46 -6.36 8.98
CA TYR A 24 -14.16 -5.79 8.64
C TYR A 24 -13.48 -6.59 7.55
N VAL A 25 -12.71 -5.93 6.74
CA VAL A 25 -11.86 -6.52 5.70
C VAL A 25 -10.42 -6.07 5.91
N GLY A 26 -9.47 -6.91 5.55
CA GLY A 26 -8.04 -6.61 5.73
C GLY A 26 -7.19 -7.30 4.68
N CYS A 27 -5.98 -6.80 4.50
CA CYS A 27 -4.98 -7.44 3.66
C CYS A 27 -4.22 -8.50 4.45
N THR A 28 -4.29 -9.76 4.01
CA THR A 28 -3.61 -10.89 4.64
C THR A 28 -2.30 -11.28 3.96
N MET A 29 -2.00 -10.63 2.82
CA MET A 29 -0.86 -11.00 1.97
C MET A 29 0.41 -10.20 2.26
N TRP A 30 0.32 -9.19 3.10
CA TRP A 30 1.42 -8.28 3.42
C TRP A 30 1.81 -8.45 4.87
N ASP A 31 3.02 -8.92 5.11
CA ASP A 31 3.61 -8.97 6.45
C ASP A 31 4.13 -7.56 6.80
N THR A 32 3.21 -6.70 7.17
CA THR A 32 3.54 -5.39 7.68
C THR A 32 2.93 -5.23 9.06
N ASN A 33 3.64 -4.56 9.95
CA ASN A 33 3.14 -4.11 11.24
C ASN A 33 2.03 -3.03 11.11
N TRP A 34 1.48 -2.89 9.92
CA TRP A 34 0.44 -1.93 9.62
C TRP A 34 -0.91 -2.54 9.90
N ASN A 35 -1.72 -1.83 10.64
CA ASN A 35 -3.09 -2.23 10.90
C ASN A 35 -3.96 -1.99 9.64
N ILE A 36 -3.88 -2.91 8.68
CA ILE A 36 -4.59 -2.83 7.40
C ILE A 36 -5.94 -3.54 7.53
N VAL A 37 -6.76 -3.09 8.47
CA VAL A 37 -8.11 -3.59 8.68
C VAL A 37 -9.08 -2.42 8.63
N TYR A 38 -10.03 -2.49 7.73
CA TYR A 38 -11.01 -1.43 7.49
C TYR A 38 -12.44 -1.95 7.62
N PRO A 39 -13.40 -1.12 8.04
CA PRO A 39 -14.80 -1.46 7.94
C PRO A 39 -15.17 -1.80 6.48
N ARG A 40 -15.88 -2.90 6.27
CA ARG A 40 -16.31 -3.32 4.92
C ARG A 40 -17.10 -2.23 4.21
N GLU A 41 -17.97 -1.54 4.92
CA GLU A 41 -18.79 -0.45 4.39
C GLU A 41 -18.01 0.67 3.70
N ASP A 42 -16.76 0.91 4.13
CA ASP A 42 -15.90 1.95 3.56
C ASP A 42 -15.39 1.57 2.16
N LEU A 43 -15.38 0.27 1.85
CA LEU A 43 -14.87 -0.28 0.59
C LEU A 43 -15.98 -0.72 -0.38
N GLU A 44 -17.23 -0.83 0.07
CA GLU A 44 -18.34 -1.33 -0.75
C GLU A 44 -18.77 -0.37 -1.85
N LYS A 45 -18.70 0.92 -1.60
CA LYS A 45 -19.13 1.95 -2.56
C LYS A 45 -17.92 2.60 -3.19
N THR A 46 -18.02 2.86 -4.48
CA THR A 46 -16.99 3.53 -5.28
C THR A 46 -17.43 4.92 -5.67
N LEU A 47 -16.53 5.89 -5.49
CA LEU A 47 -16.66 7.23 -6.02
C LEU A 47 -15.67 7.41 -7.16
N TYR A 48 -16.04 8.18 -8.17
CA TYR A 48 -15.13 8.62 -9.23
C TYR A 48 -14.72 10.06 -8.95
N VAL A 49 -13.42 10.29 -8.90
CA VAL A 49 -12.86 11.59 -8.62
C VAL A 49 -11.92 12.04 -9.73
N PRO A 50 -11.89 13.34 -10.07
CA PRO A 50 -10.96 13.85 -11.05
C PRO A 50 -9.52 13.76 -10.51
N PHE A 51 -8.62 13.31 -11.36
CA PHE A 51 -7.18 13.30 -11.10
C PHE A 51 -6.46 13.54 -12.42
N GLU A 52 -5.69 14.63 -12.50
CA GLU A 52 -5.05 15.08 -13.76
C GLU A 52 -6.07 15.23 -14.90
N ASP A 53 -5.93 14.44 -15.96
CA ASP A 53 -6.77 14.47 -17.16
C ASP A 53 -7.89 13.42 -17.20
N GLY A 54 -8.12 12.71 -16.09
CA GLY A 54 -9.07 11.61 -16.02
C GLY A 54 -9.88 11.56 -14.72
N GLU A 55 -10.79 10.60 -14.66
CA GLU A 55 -11.54 10.26 -13.46
C GLU A 55 -11.16 8.85 -13.00
N PHE A 56 -10.90 8.69 -11.71
CA PHE A 56 -10.44 7.43 -11.13
C PHE A 56 -11.35 6.98 -9.99
N PRO A 57 -11.57 5.66 -9.88
CA PRO A 57 -12.36 5.09 -8.81
C PRO A 57 -11.60 5.09 -7.49
N ILE A 58 -12.27 5.57 -6.44
CA ILE A 58 -11.78 5.48 -5.06
C ILE A 58 -12.86 4.91 -4.15
N PRO A 59 -12.51 4.30 -3.01
CA PRO A 59 -13.50 3.89 -2.03
C PRO A 59 -14.29 5.08 -1.48
N ALA A 60 -15.60 4.93 -1.29
CA ALA A 60 -16.43 6.00 -0.73
C ALA A 60 -15.99 6.40 0.69
N GLY A 61 -15.50 5.44 1.47
CA GLY A 61 -14.94 5.66 2.83
C GLY A 61 -13.49 6.13 2.84
N TYR A 62 -12.97 6.71 1.78
CA TYR A 62 -11.56 7.07 1.64
C TYR A 62 -11.03 7.96 2.79
N ASP A 63 -11.82 8.88 3.29
CA ASP A 63 -11.40 9.78 4.37
C ASP A 63 -11.10 9.01 5.65
N ARG A 64 -11.97 8.06 6.05
CA ARG A 64 -11.76 7.19 7.22
C ARG A 64 -10.54 6.29 7.03
N ILE A 65 -10.38 5.72 5.86
CA ILE A 65 -9.24 4.88 5.48
C ILE A 65 -7.92 5.66 5.61
N LEU A 66 -7.86 6.85 5.01
CA LEU A 66 -6.66 7.69 5.04
C LEU A 66 -6.33 8.21 6.44
N ARG A 67 -7.33 8.61 7.23
CA ARG A 67 -7.15 9.02 8.63
C ARG A 67 -6.65 7.87 9.50
N HIS A 68 -7.15 6.67 9.29
CA HIS A 68 -6.71 5.48 10.01
C HIS A 68 -5.24 5.14 9.71
N THR A 69 -4.85 5.29 8.45
CA THR A 69 -3.50 4.93 7.98
C THR A 69 -2.46 6.02 8.27
N TYR A 70 -2.81 7.27 8.06
CA TYR A 70 -1.85 8.40 8.07
C TYR A 70 -2.18 9.48 9.10
N GLY A 71 -3.32 9.42 9.79
CA GLY A 71 -3.78 10.49 10.67
C GLY A 71 -4.24 11.72 9.89
N ASP A 72 -3.62 12.87 10.11
CA ASP A 72 -3.88 14.08 9.33
C ASP A 72 -3.16 14.05 7.99
N TYR A 73 -3.76 13.35 7.02
CA TYR A 73 -3.17 13.17 5.69
C TYR A 73 -3.26 14.42 4.81
N MET A 74 -4.09 15.41 5.18
CA MET A 74 -4.22 16.67 4.44
C MET A 74 -3.08 17.64 4.73
N THR A 75 -2.38 17.49 5.85
CA THR A 75 -1.22 18.31 6.20
C THR A 75 0.05 17.57 5.81
N PRO A 76 0.79 18.04 4.78
CA PRO A 76 2.06 17.44 4.41
C PRO A 76 3.06 17.52 5.57
N PRO A 77 3.88 16.47 5.78
CA PRO A 77 4.91 16.52 6.80
C PRO A 77 5.94 17.62 6.49
N PRO A 78 6.65 18.12 7.51
CA PRO A 78 7.74 19.07 7.31
C PRO A 78 8.76 18.55 6.29
N PRO A 79 9.43 19.44 5.52
CA PRO A 79 10.37 19.03 4.47
C PRO A 79 11.44 18.02 4.93
N GLU A 80 11.92 18.18 6.16
CA GLU A 80 12.93 17.32 6.78
C GLU A 80 12.44 15.89 7.07
N GLN A 81 11.12 15.69 7.13
CA GLN A 81 10.49 14.38 7.35
C GLN A 81 10.01 13.71 6.06
N ARG A 82 10.17 14.38 4.92
CA ARG A 82 9.78 13.83 3.61
C ARG A 82 10.84 12.90 3.05
N ILE A 83 11.17 11.86 3.81
CA ILE A 83 12.17 10.86 3.43
C ILE A 83 11.44 9.67 2.79
N GLY A 84 11.88 9.28 1.59
CA GLY A 84 11.38 8.09 0.94
C GLY A 84 11.70 6.83 1.74
N GLN A 85 10.75 5.91 1.82
CA GLN A 85 10.95 4.64 2.55
C GLN A 85 11.83 3.64 1.77
N HIS A 86 12.19 3.97 0.55
CA HIS A 86 12.99 3.10 -0.31
C HIS A 86 14.42 3.64 -0.41
N PHE A 87 15.38 2.79 -0.09
CA PHE A 87 16.80 3.10 -0.12
C PHE A 87 17.43 2.86 -1.50
N TYR A 88 16.76 3.31 -2.55
CA TYR A 88 17.30 3.23 -3.90
C TYR A 88 17.24 4.60 -4.58
N THR A 89 18.18 4.85 -5.45
CA THR A 89 18.21 6.05 -6.29
C THR A 89 17.79 5.66 -7.70
N VAL A 90 16.88 6.45 -8.28
CA VAL A 90 16.39 6.24 -9.64
C VAL A 90 17.06 7.25 -10.56
N TRP A 91 17.64 6.76 -11.65
CA TRP A 91 18.18 7.59 -12.72
C TRP A 91 17.42 7.35 -14.02
N PRO A 92 17.26 8.36 -14.87
CA PRO A 92 16.93 8.14 -16.27
C PRO A 92 17.94 7.16 -16.90
N LYS A 93 17.48 6.31 -17.80
CA LYS A 93 18.30 5.26 -18.42
C LYS A 93 19.62 5.81 -19.06
N GLU A 94 19.58 7.05 -19.52
CA GLU A 94 20.68 7.74 -20.18
C GLU A 94 21.67 8.39 -19.19
N GLN A 95 21.32 8.46 -17.91
CA GLN A 95 22.09 9.13 -16.84
C GLN A 95 22.40 8.22 -15.66
N GLY A 96 22.31 6.90 -15.86
CA GLY A 96 22.64 5.92 -14.81
C GLY A 96 24.11 6.03 -14.35
N PRO A 97 24.44 5.57 -13.15
CA PRO A 97 25.82 5.58 -12.65
C PRO A 97 26.72 4.77 -13.58
N SER A 98 27.90 5.30 -13.87
CA SER A 98 28.95 4.56 -14.56
C SER A 98 29.33 3.30 -13.74
N GLU A 99 29.80 2.26 -14.41
CA GLU A 99 30.09 0.95 -13.79
C GLU A 99 31.05 0.99 -12.59
N GLU A 100 31.83 2.05 -12.46
CA GLU A 100 32.77 2.24 -11.33
C GLU A 100 32.10 2.46 -9.97
N HIS A 101 30.78 2.76 -9.93
CA HIS A 101 30.07 3.01 -8.66
C HIS A 101 29.26 1.81 -8.15
N LYS A 102 29.35 0.65 -8.82
CA LYS A 102 28.62 -0.54 -8.39
C LYS A 102 29.20 -1.27 -7.18
N GLU A 103 30.45 -1.04 -6.80
CA GLU A 103 31.07 -1.71 -5.66
C GLU A 103 30.73 -1.11 -4.29
N GLY A 104 30.20 0.10 -4.22
CA GLY A 104 29.86 0.78 -2.97
C GLY A 104 28.42 0.62 -2.48
N ALA A 105 27.54 -0.05 -3.23
CA ALA A 105 26.10 -0.12 -2.95
C ALA A 105 25.65 -1.42 -2.25
N ILE A 106 26.56 -2.33 -1.93
CA ILE A 106 26.30 -3.59 -1.22
C ILE A 106 27.16 -3.64 0.04
N SER A 107 26.67 -3.00 1.07
CA SER A 107 27.16 -3.24 2.42
C SER A 107 26.02 -3.09 3.41
#